data_a5ce7c593fa8affab6d74de203ce8f76
#
_entry.id   a5ce7c593fa8affab6d74de203ce8f76
#
_cell.length_a   1.000
_cell.length_b   1.000
_cell.length_c   1.000
_cell.angle_alpha   90.00
_cell.angle_beta   90.00
_cell.angle_gamma   90.00
#
_symmetry.space_group_name_H-M   'P 1'
#
loop_
_entity.id
_entity.type
_entity.pdbx_description
1 polymer ?
#
loop_
_entity_poly.entity_id
_entity_poly.type
_entity_poly.pdbx_seq_one_letter_code
_entity_poly.pdbx_strand_id
1 'polypeptide(L)'
;MFLLSCIVARPLAVFFHSPQLMLVVLVLSTSYVVGSFRSVPNSLLQRELQFRDIAAIDSARAVFAAVTAITLAIYGLHYWALVLSEVGGVFLATALTVMRRPRKFAIPRFSTIETAVSFSRDVLVSRVSWFVYSNSDFLVAGRVLGRASLGAYDFAWTLINLPVEKVTAMISSVAPGIFASVQSDVSQLKRYVLGLTEGVSLVAFPFSIGAALVADDLILAVFGDRWAAAIVPLRLLAAYTTIRSIMPILSPALTVMRRTRFLMWYSITLAIVYPGVFFFASRYGIIGI
;
A
#
# COMPACT_ATOMS: atom_id res chain seq x y z
N MET A 1 -4.62 -1.20 16.70
CA MET A 1 -4.98 -1.86 15.43
C MET A 1 -5.66 -3.21 15.61
N PHE A 2 -5.07 -4.17 16.35
CA PHE A 2 -5.68 -5.48 16.58
C PHE A 2 -7.15 -5.41 17.07
N LEU A 3 -7.41 -4.69 18.17
CA LEU A 3 -8.77 -4.54 18.71
C LEU A 3 -9.72 -3.88 17.69
N LEU A 4 -9.25 -2.89 16.97
CA LEU A 4 -10.03 -2.21 15.95
C LEU A 4 -10.38 -3.16 14.79
N SER A 5 -9.44 -3.99 14.36
CA SER A 5 -9.69 -5.02 13.34
C SER A 5 -10.71 -6.06 13.81
N CYS A 6 -10.65 -6.47 15.09
CA CYS A 6 -11.63 -7.41 15.65
C CYS A 6 -13.04 -6.81 15.68
N ILE A 7 -13.19 -5.52 16.04
CA ILE A 7 -14.47 -4.81 16.05
C ILE A 7 -15.04 -4.69 14.64
N VAL A 8 -14.18 -4.38 13.66
CA VAL A 8 -14.58 -4.13 12.26
C VAL A 8 -14.78 -5.44 11.47
N ALA A 9 -14.25 -6.58 11.94
CA ALA A 9 -14.32 -7.86 11.24
C ALA A 9 -15.77 -8.29 10.92
N ARG A 10 -16.70 -8.19 11.89
CA ARG A 10 -18.10 -8.53 11.68
C ARG A 10 -18.83 -7.57 10.74
N PRO A 11 -18.77 -6.25 10.92
CA PRO A 11 -19.30 -5.28 9.95
C PRO A 11 -18.78 -5.49 8.52
N LEU A 12 -17.49 -5.78 8.33
CA LEU A 12 -16.92 -6.06 7.02
C LEU A 12 -17.49 -7.34 6.40
N ALA A 13 -17.62 -8.41 7.18
CA ALA A 13 -18.20 -9.66 6.69
C ALA A 13 -19.65 -9.47 6.21
N VAL A 14 -20.44 -8.66 6.92
CA VAL A 14 -21.81 -8.30 6.52
C VAL A 14 -21.79 -7.40 5.28
N PHE A 15 -20.95 -6.37 5.26
CA PHE A 15 -20.84 -5.44 4.14
C PHE A 15 -20.51 -6.13 2.81
N PHE A 16 -19.57 -7.08 2.82
CA PHE A 16 -19.16 -7.82 1.64
C PHE A 16 -19.98 -9.10 1.39
N HIS A 17 -21.03 -9.38 2.18
CA HIS A 17 -21.85 -10.61 2.09
C HIS A 17 -20.98 -11.89 2.11
N SER A 18 -19.93 -11.92 2.92
CA SER A 18 -18.97 -13.01 2.98
C SER A 18 -18.63 -13.38 4.43
N PRO A 19 -19.31 -14.39 5.02
CA PRO A 19 -19.05 -14.81 6.40
C PRO A 19 -17.60 -15.24 6.66
N GLN A 20 -16.95 -15.82 5.64
CA GLN A 20 -15.55 -16.27 5.70
C GLN A 20 -14.57 -15.13 5.96
N LEU A 21 -14.93 -13.90 5.56
CA LEU A 21 -14.07 -12.72 5.72
C LEU A 21 -13.80 -12.40 7.20
N MET A 22 -14.74 -12.72 8.09
CA MET A 22 -14.56 -12.52 9.54
C MET A 22 -13.34 -13.28 10.07
N LEU A 23 -13.23 -14.58 9.76
CA LEU A 23 -12.10 -15.40 10.20
C LEU A 23 -10.79 -14.94 9.58
N VAL A 24 -10.81 -14.58 8.29
CA VAL A 24 -9.64 -14.07 7.58
C VAL A 24 -9.12 -12.78 8.26
N VAL A 25 -10.00 -11.82 8.56
CA VAL A 25 -9.64 -10.58 9.24
C VAL A 25 -9.09 -10.84 10.63
N LEU A 26 -9.70 -11.75 11.39
CA LEU A 26 -9.23 -12.12 12.73
C LEU A 26 -7.83 -12.73 12.69
N VAL A 27 -7.58 -13.66 11.78
CA VAL A 27 -6.26 -14.32 11.63
C VAL A 27 -5.21 -13.30 11.16
N LEU A 28 -5.52 -12.49 10.14
CA LEU A 28 -4.60 -11.43 9.68
C LEU A 28 -4.32 -10.40 10.77
N SER A 29 -5.28 -10.11 11.64
CA SER A 29 -5.09 -9.13 12.71
C SER A 29 -4.05 -9.57 13.76
N THR A 30 -3.77 -10.87 13.89
CA THR A 30 -2.68 -11.36 14.75
C THR A 30 -1.31 -10.82 14.32
N SER A 31 -1.14 -10.53 13.02
CA SER A 31 0.08 -9.92 12.47
C SER A 31 0.37 -8.55 13.08
N TYR A 32 -0.66 -7.78 13.50
CA TYR A 32 -0.44 -6.50 14.17
C TYR A 32 0.15 -6.66 15.56
N VAL A 33 -0.26 -7.69 16.30
CA VAL A 33 0.29 -7.99 17.62
C VAL A 33 1.74 -8.42 17.49
N VAL A 34 2.01 -9.38 16.60
CA VAL A 34 3.37 -9.87 16.35
C VAL A 34 4.25 -8.79 15.78
N GLY A 35 3.79 -8.04 14.77
CA GLY A 35 4.52 -6.94 14.15
C GLY A 35 4.85 -5.79 15.10
N SER A 36 4.09 -5.61 16.17
CA SER A 36 4.38 -4.59 17.18
C SER A 36 5.73 -4.81 17.87
N PHE A 37 6.13 -6.07 18.08
CA PHE A 37 7.45 -6.42 18.64
C PHE A 37 8.61 -6.10 17.71
N ARG A 38 8.37 -6.08 16.39
CA ARG A 38 9.34 -5.68 15.37
C ARG A 38 9.53 -4.16 15.30
N SER A 39 8.53 -3.36 15.68
CA SER A 39 8.51 -1.91 15.44
C SER A 39 9.74 -1.19 16.00
N VAL A 40 10.06 -1.36 17.27
CA VAL A 40 11.20 -0.69 17.92
C VAL A 40 12.54 -1.21 17.40
N PRO A 41 12.81 -2.54 17.35
CA PRO A 41 14.07 -3.04 16.81
C PRO A 41 14.32 -2.62 15.36
N ASN A 42 13.28 -2.62 14.51
CA ASN A 42 13.39 -2.19 13.12
C ASN A 42 13.73 -0.69 12.98
N SER A 43 13.10 0.17 13.79
CA SER A 43 13.41 1.60 13.81
C SER A 43 14.84 1.89 14.26
N LEU A 44 15.40 1.07 15.16
CA LEU A 44 16.80 1.16 15.56
C LEU A 44 17.75 0.74 14.44
N LEU A 45 17.46 -0.34 13.72
CA LEU A 45 18.23 -0.75 12.55
C LEU A 45 18.23 0.36 11.47
N GLN A 46 17.09 1.00 11.24
CA GLN A 46 16.98 2.16 10.31
C GLN A 46 17.83 3.34 10.79
N ARG A 47 17.76 3.68 12.09
CA ARG A 47 18.53 4.79 12.67
C ARG A 47 20.04 4.54 12.61
N GLU A 48 20.46 3.29 12.74
CA GLU A 48 21.86 2.86 12.65
C GLU A 48 22.30 2.61 11.20
N LEU A 49 21.45 2.92 10.21
CA LEU A 49 21.69 2.74 8.77
C LEU A 49 22.03 1.29 8.38
N GLN A 50 21.60 0.31 9.17
CA GLN A 50 21.82 -1.13 8.91
C GLN A 50 20.86 -1.67 7.85
N PHE A 51 20.82 -1.01 6.70
CA PHE A 51 19.90 -1.37 5.60
C PHE A 51 20.15 -2.76 5.03
N ARG A 52 21.37 -3.27 5.13
CA ARG A 52 21.71 -4.65 4.70
C ARG A 52 20.94 -5.69 5.52
N ASP A 53 20.87 -5.53 6.84
CA ASP A 53 20.14 -6.44 7.71
C ASP A 53 18.64 -6.33 7.47
N ILE A 54 18.11 -5.12 7.30
CA ILE A 54 16.70 -4.89 6.95
C ILE A 54 16.36 -5.58 5.64
N ALA A 55 17.17 -5.37 4.60
CA ALA A 55 16.95 -5.98 3.28
C ALA A 55 17.03 -7.52 3.35
N ALA A 56 17.98 -8.07 4.11
CA ALA A 56 18.09 -9.52 4.29
C ALA A 56 16.85 -10.11 4.99
N ILE A 57 16.36 -9.45 6.05
CA ILE A 57 15.17 -9.89 6.78
C ILE A 57 13.91 -9.79 5.89
N ASP A 58 13.76 -8.70 5.15
CA ASP A 58 12.61 -8.51 4.26
C ASP A 58 12.64 -9.47 3.06
N SER A 59 13.82 -9.77 2.53
CA SER A 59 13.99 -10.80 1.49
C SER A 59 13.66 -12.20 2.03
N ALA A 60 14.15 -12.54 3.23
CA ALA A 60 13.83 -13.83 3.85
C ALA A 60 12.31 -13.98 4.10
N ARG A 61 11.64 -12.90 4.57
CA ARG A 61 10.19 -12.86 4.70
C ARG A 61 9.50 -13.12 3.36
N ALA A 62 9.91 -12.42 2.30
CA ALA A 62 9.29 -12.53 0.99
C ALA A 62 9.43 -13.94 0.40
N VAL A 63 10.63 -14.52 0.49
CA VAL A 63 10.88 -15.90 0.03
C VAL A 63 10.07 -16.90 0.84
N PHE A 64 10.07 -16.77 2.17
CA PHE A 64 9.29 -17.65 3.05
C PHE A 64 7.78 -17.56 2.73
N ALA A 65 7.24 -16.35 2.58
CA ALA A 65 5.84 -16.16 2.26
C ALA A 65 5.49 -16.76 0.89
N ALA A 66 6.33 -16.56 -0.13
CA ALA A 66 6.13 -17.12 -1.46
C ALA A 66 6.15 -18.66 -1.43
N VAL A 67 7.17 -19.26 -0.82
CA VAL A 67 7.29 -20.73 -0.71
C VAL A 67 6.10 -21.32 0.06
N THR A 68 5.74 -20.71 1.19
CA THR A 68 4.62 -21.16 2.01
C THR A 68 3.29 -21.04 1.25
N ALA A 69 3.07 -19.90 0.54
CA ALA A 69 1.85 -19.70 -0.25
C ALA A 69 1.71 -20.75 -1.36
N ILE A 70 2.79 -21.03 -2.10
CA ILE A 70 2.80 -22.04 -3.16
C ILE A 70 2.54 -23.43 -2.59
N THR A 71 3.24 -23.78 -1.52
CA THR A 71 3.11 -25.08 -0.87
C THR A 71 1.68 -25.30 -0.37
N LEU A 72 1.11 -24.34 0.36
CA LEU A 72 -0.26 -24.45 0.88
C LEU A 72 -1.31 -24.43 -0.23
N ALA A 73 -1.05 -23.72 -1.35
CA ALA A 73 -1.92 -23.73 -2.52
C ALA A 73 -1.96 -25.12 -3.18
N ILE A 74 -0.81 -25.81 -3.30
CA ILE A 74 -0.72 -27.19 -3.82
C ILE A 74 -1.52 -28.15 -2.93
N TYR A 75 -1.51 -27.96 -1.62
CA TYR A 75 -2.33 -28.73 -0.69
C TYR A 75 -3.82 -28.36 -0.71
N GLY A 76 -4.25 -27.42 -1.57
CA GLY A 76 -5.66 -27.10 -1.76
C GLY A 76 -6.25 -26.15 -0.71
N LEU A 77 -5.42 -25.40 0.03
CA LEU A 77 -5.92 -24.47 1.05
C LEU A 77 -6.51 -23.17 0.45
N HIS A 78 -6.54 -23.02 -0.87
CA HIS A 78 -7.16 -21.90 -1.58
C HIS A 78 -6.70 -20.54 -1.01
N TYR A 79 -7.65 -19.67 -0.62
CA TYR A 79 -7.33 -18.33 -0.07
C TYR A 79 -6.61 -18.39 1.29
N TRP A 80 -6.74 -19.48 2.06
CA TRP A 80 -6.00 -19.68 3.31
C TRP A 80 -4.48 -19.77 3.09
N ALA A 81 -4.04 -20.21 1.92
CA ALA A 81 -2.63 -20.25 1.56
C ALA A 81 -2.00 -18.84 1.64
N LEU A 82 -2.71 -17.80 1.15
CA LEU A 82 -2.27 -16.41 1.22
C LEU A 82 -2.31 -15.85 2.65
N VAL A 83 -3.37 -16.15 3.39
CA VAL A 83 -3.54 -15.66 4.77
C VAL A 83 -2.43 -16.21 5.68
N LEU A 84 -2.20 -17.51 5.64
CA LEU A 84 -1.22 -18.17 6.50
C LEU A 84 0.21 -17.84 6.11
N SER A 85 0.51 -17.68 4.81
CA SER A 85 1.84 -17.28 4.34
C SER A 85 2.19 -15.86 4.78
N GLU A 86 1.24 -14.92 4.74
CA GLU A 86 1.46 -13.55 5.21
C GLU A 86 1.69 -13.50 6.72
N VAL A 87 0.83 -14.15 7.51
CA VAL A 87 0.99 -14.23 8.96
C VAL A 87 2.33 -14.89 9.33
N GLY A 88 2.67 -16.03 8.71
CA GLY A 88 3.94 -16.71 8.91
C GLY A 88 5.15 -15.85 8.54
N GLY A 89 5.05 -15.11 7.43
CA GLY A 89 6.07 -14.15 7.01
C GLY A 89 6.32 -13.04 8.03
N VAL A 90 5.24 -12.50 8.63
CA VAL A 90 5.36 -11.49 9.70
C VAL A 90 6.00 -12.08 10.95
N PHE A 91 5.64 -13.31 11.32
CA PHE A 91 6.29 -14.02 12.43
C PHE A 91 7.78 -14.18 12.20
N LEU A 92 8.17 -14.69 11.04
CA LEU A 92 9.58 -14.88 10.68
C LEU A 92 10.36 -13.56 10.74
N ALA A 93 9.84 -12.53 10.07
CA ALA A 93 10.50 -11.22 10.06
C ALA A 93 10.64 -10.61 11.46
N THR A 94 9.61 -10.77 12.30
CA THR A 94 9.66 -10.30 13.69
C THR A 94 10.70 -11.06 14.49
N ALA A 95 10.72 -12.38 14.40
CA ALA A 95 11.70 -13.22 15.08
C ALA A 95 13.13 -12.83 14.67
N LEU A 96 13.41 -12.76 13.37
CA LEU A 96 14.72 -12.37 12.86
C LEU A 96 15.15 -10.96 13.31
N THR A 97 14.23 -9.99 13.29
CA THR A 97 14.54 -8.62 13.72
C THR A 97 14.84 -8.54 15.21
N VAL A 98 14.04 -9.23 16.05
CA VAL A 98 14.26 -9.28 17.50
C VAL A 98 15.56 -10.02 17.85
N MET A 99 15.90 -11.09 17.14
CA MET A 99 17.15 -11.83 17.33
C MET A 99 18.38 -10.98 16.97
N ARG A 100 18.30 -10.16 15.91
CA ARG A 100 19.39 -9.25 15.51
C ARG A 100 19.59 -8.09 16.50
N ARG A 101 18.49 -7.63 17.13
CA ARG A 101 18.51 -6.51 18.09
C ARG A 101 17.63 -6.83 19.31
N PRO A 102 18.10 -7.74 20.19
CA PRO A 102 17.38 -8.04 21.42
C PRO A 102 17.32 -6.82 22.33
N ARG A 103 16.13 -6.45 22.76
CA ARG A 103 15.90 -5.34 23.69
C ARG A 103 15.05 -5.80 24.86
N LYS A 104 15.36 -5.30 26.05
CA LYS A 104 14.50 -5.47 27.21
C LYS A 104 13.25 -4.59 27.03
N PHE A 105 12.10 -5.19 27.18
CA PHE A 105 10.85 -4.44 27.19
C PHE A 105 10.79 -3.61 28.47
N ALA A 106 10.70 -2.29 28.34
CA ALA A 106 10.47 -1.38 29.47
C ALA A 106 9.00 -1.02 29.53
N ILE A 107 8.43 -0.99 30.73
CA ILE A 107 7.08 -0.48 30.95
C ILE A 107 7.13 1.04 30.76
N PRO A 108 6.35 1.61 29.84
CA PRO A 108 6.41 3.04 29.56
C PRO A 108 5.87 3.86 30.74
N ARG A 109 6.50 5.00 31.01
CA ARG A 109 6.04 5.95 32.03
C ARG A 109 4.88 6.81 31.45
N PHE A 110 3.78 6.92 32.18
CA PHE A 110 2.56 7.62 31.71
C PHE A 110 2.82 9.06 31.28
N SER A 111 3.70 9.81 31.95
CA SER A 111 4.01 11.21 31.60
C SER A 111 4.69 11.39 30.21
N THR A 112 5.38 10.37 29.74
CA THR A 112 6.05 10.39 28.41
C THR A 112 5.10 9.94 27.30
N ILE A 113 4.01 9.27 27.66
CA ILE A 113 3.05 8.69 26.68
C ILE A 113 2.14 9.76 26.10
N GLU A 114 1.75 10.78 26.83
CA GLU A 114 0.75 11.76 26.38
C GLU A 114 1.17 12.49 25.09
N THR A 115 2.39 12.98 25.03
CA THR A 115 2.94 13.62 23.82
C THR A 115 3.07 12.63 22.67
N ALA A 116 3.51 11.39 22.97
CA ALA A 116 3.62 10.34 21.97
C ALA A 116 2.25 9.89 21.44
N VAL A 117 1.24 9.83 22.26
CA VAL A 117 -0.15 9.47 21.89
C VAL A 117 -0.77 10.53 20.99
N SER A 118 -0.61 11.82 21.31
CA SER A 118 -1.15 12.91 20.48
C SER A 118 -0.52 12.90 19.08
N PHE A 119 0.80 12.78 19.00
CA PHE A 119 1.51 12.63 17.73
C PHE A 119 1.06 11.37 16.96
N SER A 120 0.96 10.24 17.66
CA SER A 120 0.55 8.97 17.05
C SER A 120 -0.88 9.02 16.54
N ARG A 121 -1.78 9.73 17.23
CA ARG A 121 -3.16 9.94 16.78
C ARG A 121 -3.21 10.67 15.45
N ASP A 122 -2.48 11.77 15.30
CA ASP A 122 -2.50 12.58 14.08
C ASP A 122 -1.89 11.82 12.89
N VAL A 123 -0.82 11.07 13.13
CA VAL A 123 -0.25 10.16 12.13
C VAL A 123 -1.24 9.04 11.77
N LEU A 124 -1.93 8.49 12.76
CA LEU A 124 -2.93 7.43 12.53
C LEU A 124 -4.10 7.94 11.69
N VAL A 125 -4.67 9.09 12.04
CA VAL A 125 -5.77 9.72 11.28
C VAL A 125 -5.34 9.97 9.83
N SER A 126 -4.16 10.54 9.62
CA SER A 126 -3.63 10.77 8.26
C SER A 126 -3.46 9.47 7.48
N ARG A 127 -2.92 8.42 8.10
CA ARG A 127 -2.75 7.11 7.44
C ARG A 127 -4.07 6.42 7.14
N VAL A 128 -5.04 6.48 8.05
CA VAL A 128 -6.39 5.92 7.82
C VAL A 128 -7.09 6.68 6.72
N SER A 129 -7.05 8.01 6.72
CA SER A 129 -7.63 8.82 5.65
C SER A 129 -7.01 8.51 4.29
N TRP A 130 -5.67 8.41 4.24
CA TRP A 130 -4.94 8.00 3.04
C TRP A 130 -5.37 6.61 2.57
N PHE A 131 -5.47 5.64 3.47
CA PHE A 131 -5.89 4.29 3.15
C PHE A 131 -7.32 4.26 2.60
N VAL A 132 -8.25 5.00 3.20
CA VAL A 132 -9.65 5.06 2.76
C VAL A 132 -9.74 5.61 1.34
N TYR A 133 -9.12 6.75 1.04
CA TYR A 133 -9.25 7.32 -0.30
C TYR A 133 -8.49 6.52 -1.35
N SER A 134 -7.33 5.93 -1.02
CA SER A 134 -6.53 5.17 -1.98
C SER A 134 -7.04 3.75 -2.25
N ASN A 135 -8.03 3.28 -1.49
CA ASN A 135 -8.66 1.97 -1.70
C ASN A 135 -10.20 2.08 -1.83
N SER A 136 -10.73 3.27 -2.02
CA SER A 136 -12.18 3.47 -2.14
C SER A 136 -12.77 2.86 -3.40
N ASP A 137 -12.01 2.79 -4.48
CA ASP A 137 -12.32 2.08 -5.71
C ASP A 137 -12.53 0.58 -5.46
N PHE A 138 -11.58 -0.08 -4.77
CA PHE A 138 -11.69 -1.50 -4.39
C PHE A 138 -12.89 -1.76 -3.48
N LEU A 139 -13.16 -0.84 -2.55
CA LEU A 139 -14.27 -0.93 -1.60
C LEU A 139 -15.61 -0.91 -2.33
N VAL A 140 -15.77 0.01 -3.28
CA VAL A 140 -16.99 0.15 -4.09
C VAL A 140 -17.09 -0.97 -5.11
N ALA A 141 -16.02 -1.31 -5.82
CA ALA A 141 -16.00 -2.41 -6.77
C ALA A 141 -16.40 -3.74 -6.12
N GLY A 142 -15.82 -4.05 -4.96
CA GLY A 142 -16.12 -5.28 -4.23
C GLY A 142 -17.55 -5.37 -3.71
N ARG A 143 -18.16 -4.22 -3.37
CA ARG A 143 -19.54 -4.15 -2.85
C ARG A 143 -20.58 -4.18 -3.94
N VAL A 144 -20.34 -3.47 -5.05
CA VAL A 144 -21.35 -3.20 -6.09
C VAL A 144 -21.22 -4.15 -7.28
N LEU A 145 -19.99 -4.41 -7.74
CA LEU A 145 -19.74 -5.17 -8.96
C LEU A 145 -19.50 -6.67 -8.72
N GLY A 146 -19.30 -7.07 -7.48
CA GLY A 146 -19.08 -8.46 -7.10
C GLY A 146 -17.65 -8.98 -7.28
N ARG A 147 -17.42 -10.24 -6.88
CA ARG A 147 -16.09 -10.83 -6.73
C ARG A 147 -15.31 -10.98 -8.04
N ALA A 148 -15.99 -11.35 -9.12
CA ALA A 148 -15.32 -11.58 -10.41
C ALA A 148 -14.78 -10.26 -10.99
N SER A 149 -15.60 -9.21 -10.97
CA SER A 149 -15.22 -7.88 -11.45
C SER A 149 -14.12 -7.26 -10.56
N LEU A 150 -14.21 -7.43 -9.24
CA LEU A 150 -13.16 -7.00 -8.32
C LEU A 150 -11.84 -7.73 -8.62
N GLY A 151 -11.87 -9.03 -8.88
CA GLY A 151 -10.67 -9.80 -9.22
C GLY A 151 -10.03 -9.34 -10.53
N ALA A 152 -10.83 -9.04 -11.56
CA ALA A 152 -10.32 -8.50 -12.82
C ALA A 152 -9.72 -7.10 -12.66
N TYR A 153 -10.35 -6.25 -11.83
CA TYR A 153 -9.84 -4.91 -11.50
C TYR A 153 -8.51 -4.97 -10.72
N ASP A 154 -8.45 -5.79 -9.67
CA ASP A 154 -7.25 -5.98 -8.84
C ASP A 154 -6.08 -6.53 -9.66
N PHE A 155 -6.35 -7.48 -10.54
CA PHE A 155 -5.36 -8.01 -11.46
C PHE A 155 -4.81 -6.92 -12.40
N ALA A 156 -5.67 -6.13 -13.03
CA ALA A 156 -5.29 -5.03 -13.89
C ALA A 156 -4.50 -3.96 -13.12
N TRP A 157 -4.97 -3.60 -11.91
CA TRP A 157 -4.29 -2.69 -11.00
C TRP A 157 -2.87 -3.16 -10.65
N THR A 158 -2.73 -4.41 -10.25
CA THR A 158 -1.44 -4.99 -9.90
C THR A 158 -0.48 -4.98 -11.09
N LEU A 159 -0.97 -5.37 -12.26
CA LEU A 159 -0.14 -5.46 -13.46
C LEU A 159 0.43 -4.09 -13.88
N ILE A 160 -0.38 -3.02 -13.82
CA ILE A 160 0.06 -1.68 -14.23
C ILE A 160 0.85 -0.95 -13.15
N ASN A 161 0.53 -1.15 -11.86
CA ASN A 161 1.17 -0.40 -10.80
C ASN A 161 2.50 -1.00 -10.33
N LEU A 162 2.68 -2.32 -10.33
CA LEU A 162 3.89 -2.97 -9.83
C LEU A 162 5.20 -2.37 -10.39
N PRO A 163 5.38 -2.22 -11.71
CA PRO A 163 6.61 -1.64 -12.26
C PRO A 163 6.78 -0.16 -11.90
N VAL A 164 5.69 0.61 -11.96
CA VAL A 164 5.70 2.04 -11.65
C VAL A 164 6.00 2.28 -10.17
N GLU A 165 5.43 1.48 -9.27
CA GLU A 165 5.72 1.56 -7.83
C GLU A 165 7.18 1.26 -7.49
N LYS A 166 7.83 0.33 -8.20
CA LYS A 166 9.26 0.05 -7.98
C LYS A 166 10.11 1.27 -8.32
N VAL A 167 9.84 1.93 -9.44
CA VAL A 167 10.56 3.15 -9.84
C VAL A 167 10.28 4.30 -8.87
N THR A 168 9.01 4.55 -8.54
CA THR A 168 8.64 5.63 -7.62
C THR A 168 9.13 5.39 -6.19
N ALA A 169 9.19 4.15 -5.71
CA ALA A 169 9.71 3.81 -4.39
C ALA A 169 11.21 4.14 -4.27
N MET A 170 12.00 3.87 -5.31
CA MET A 170 13.43 4.24 -5.33
C MET A 170 13.61 5.76 -5.17
N ILE A 171 12.82 6.54 -5.90
CA ILE A 171 12.88 7.99 -5.85
C ILE A 171 12.35 8.52 -4.51
N SER A 172 11.23 7.98 -4.03
CA SER A 172 10.63 8.40 -2.76
C SER A 172 11.52 8.11 -1.54
N SER A 173 12.43 7.15 -1.62
CA SER A 173 13.39 6.88 -0.55
C SER A 173 14.47 7.95 -0.42
N VAL A 174 14.81 8.63 -1.52
CA VAL A 174 15.90 9.61 -1.59
C VAL A 174 15.38 11.06 -1.59
N ALA A 175 14.21 11.30 -2.19
CA ALA A 175 13.62 12.63 -2.35
C ALA A 175 13.50 13.45 -1.04
N PRO A 176 13.06 12.90 0.11
CA PRO A 176 12.96 13.67 1.35
C PRO A 176 14.31 14.22 1.83
N GLY A 177 15.39 13.43 1.69
CA GLY A 177 16.74 13.85 2.05
C GLY A 177 17.25 14.99 1.17
N ILE A 178 17.07 14.86 -0.15
CA ILE A 178 17.44 15.91 -1.12
C ILE A 178 16.64 17.20 -0.84
N PHE A 179 15.31 17.09 -0.69
CA PHE A 179 14.47 18.26 -0.45
C PHE A 179 14.79 18.96 0.87
N ALA A 180 15.11 18.20 1.92
CA ALA A 180 15.51 18.76 3.20
C ALA A 180 16.84 19.55 3.11
N SER A 181 17.80 19.09 2.29
CA SER A 181 19.08 19.80 2.11
C SER A 181 18.95 21.15 1.40
N VAL A 182 17.91 21.34 0.61
CA VAL A 182 17.65 22.57 -0.19
C VAL A 182 16.38 23.32 0.26
N GLN A 183 15.84 23.02 1.43
CA GLN A 183 14.56 23.59 1.89
C GLN A 183 14.54 25.11 2.03
N SER A 184 15.72 25.76 2.21
CA SER A 184 15.87 27.21 2.31
C SER A 184 15.89 27.92 0.95
N ASP A 185 16.13 27.19 -0.13
CA ASP A 185 16.18 27.73 -1.50
C ASP A 185 15.05 27.15 -2.34
N VAL A 186 13.98 27.93 -2.49
CA VAL A 186 12.78 27.53 -3.24
C VAL A 186 13.09 27.26 -4.72
N SER A 187 14.07 27.96 -5.29
CA SER A 187 14.43 27.78 -6.72
C SER A 187 15.13 26.45 -6.94
N GLN A 188 16.05 26.07 -6.06
CA GLN A 188 16.69 24.77 -6.09
C GLN A 188 15.69 23.64 -5.79
N LEU A 189 14.83 23.80 -4.79
CA LEU A 189 13.78 22.84 -4.49
C LEU A 189 12.88 22.58 -5.70
N LYS A 190 12.43 23.65 -6.38
CA LYS A 190 11.64 23.54 -7.62
C LYS A 190 12.38 22.75 -8.70
N ARG A 191 13.67 23.04 -8.91
CA ARG A 191 14.51 22.34 -9.88
C ARG A 191 14.60 20.84 -9.61
N TYR A 192 14.81 20.44 -8.35
CA TYR A 192 14.85 19.02 -7.96
C TYR A 192 13.50 18.35 -8.11
N VAL A 193 12.40 18.99 -7.71
CA VAL A 193 11.04 18.47 -7.90
C VAL A 193 10.75 18.23 -9.38
N LEU A 194 11.07 19.20 -10.24
CA LEU A 194 10.87 19.08 -11.69
C LEU A 194 11.74 17.98 -12.29
N GLY A 195 13.02 17.90 -11.93
CA GLY A 195 13.93 16.86 -12.45
C GLY A 195 13.51 15.44 -12.02
N LEU A 196 13.08 15.26 -10.77
CA LEU A 196 12.56 13.97 -10.30
C LEU A 196 11.22 13.61 -10.99
N THR A 197 10.36 14.61 -11.20
CA THR A 197 9.09 14.43 -11.93
C THR A 197 9.36 14.02 -13.37
N GLU A 198 10.29 14.68 -14.05
CA GLU A 198 10.72 14.34 -15.40
C GLU A 198 11.28 12.91 -15.47
N GLY A 199 12.17 12.54 -14.54
CA GLY A 199 12.74 11.20 -14.48
C GLY A 199 11.70 10.10 -14.27
N VAL A 200 10.71 10.31 -13.37
CA VAL A 200 9.59 9.35 -13.20
C VAL A 200 8.74 9.29 -14.45
N SER A 201 8.40 10.44 -15.03
CA SER A 201 7.53 10.52 -16.21
C SER A 201 8.15 9.85 -17.43
N LEU A 202 9.47 9.97 -17.58
CA LEU A 202 10.21 9.33 -18.69
C LEU A 202 10.08 7.79 -18.69
N VAL A 203 9.91 7.19 -17.53
CA VAL A 203 9.72 5.73 -17.40
C VAL A 203 8.24 5.37 -17.31
N ALA A 204 7.48 6.06 -16.46
CA ALA A 204 6.10 5.72 -16.19
C ALA A 204 5.17 5.95 -17.39
N PHE A 205 5.36 7.04 -18.16
CA PHE A 205 4.49 7.38 -19.28
C PHE A 205 4.62 6.37 -20.44
N PRO A 206 5.83 6.08 -20.98
CA PRO A 206 5.95 5.09 -22.04
C PRO A 206 5.47 3.70 -21.59
N PHE A 207 5.76 3.32 -20.34
CA PHE A 207 5.30 2.03 -19.82
C PHE A 207 3.77 1.97 -19.75
N SER A 208 3.13 2.98 -19.15
CA SER A 208 1.66 2.99 -18.99
C SER A 208 0.95 3.09 -20.33
N ILE A 209 1.41 3.97 -21.23
CA ILE A 209 0.84 4.09 -22.60
C ILE A 209 1.05 2.80 -23.37
N GLY A 210 2.26 2.23 -23.33
CA GLY A 210 2.57 0.97 -23.98
C GLY A 210 1.68 -0.17 -23.49
N ALA A 211 1.52 -0.29 -22.16
CA ALA A 211 0.64 -1.30 -21.56
C ALA A 211 -0.84 -1.13 -21.97
N ALA A 212 -1.32 0.12 -22.11
CA ALA A 212 -2.67 0.38 -22.59
C ALA A 212 -2.88 -0.03 -24.06
N LEU A 213 -1.85 0.19 -24.92
CA LEU A 213 -1.92 -0.15 -26.34
C LEU A 213 -1.90 -1.65 -26.57
N VAL A 214 -1.08 -2.39 -25.82
CA VAL A 214 -0.93 -3.85 -25.98
C VAL A 214 -1.81 -4.65 -25.02
N ALA A 215 -2.77 -4.01 -24.34
CA ALA A 215 -3.56 -4.64 -23.27
C ALA A 215 -4.26 -5.93 -23.70
N ASP A 216 -4.82 -5.98 -24.91
CA ASP A 216 -5.50 -7.17 -25.42
C ASP A 216 -4.52 -8.31 -25.63
N ASP A 217 -3.46 -8.05 -26.40
CA ASP A 217 -2.46 -9.07 -26.71
C ASP A 217 -1.75 -9.54 -25.44
N LEU A 218 -1.40 -8.62 -24.54
CA LEU A 218 -0.75 -8.94 -23.28
C LEU A 218 -1.63 -9.86 -22.42
N ILE A 219 -2.91 -9.53 -22.26
CA ILE A 219 -3.79 -10.32 -21.41
C ILE A 219 -4.14 -11.64 -22.07
N LEU A 220 -4.52 -11.64 -23.32
CA LEU A 220 -4.95 -12.88 -24.00
C LEU A 220 -3.81 -13.84 -24.26
N ALA A 221 -2.65 -13.34 -24.73
CA ALA A 221 -1.52 -14.20 -25.04
C ALA A 221 -0.77 -14.73 -23.81
N VAL A 222 -0.65 -13.93 -22.74
CA VAL A 222 0.13 -14.32 -21.55
C VAL A 222 -0.75 -14.99 -20.48
N PHE A 223 -1.96 -14.47 -20.25
CA PHE A 223 -2.80 -14.90 -19.14
C PHE A 223 -4.07 -15.66 -19.58
N GLY A 224 -4.40 -15.60 -20.89
CA GLY A 224 -5.51 -16.33 -21.50
C GLY A 224 -6.89 -15.68 -21.31
N ASP A 225 -7.89 -16.23 -22.02
CA ASP A 225 -9.26 -15.69 -22.11
C ASP A 225 -9.95 -15.51 -20.77
N ARG A 226 -9.57 -16.29 -19.76
CA ARG A 226 -10.11 -16.18 -18.41
C ARG A 226 -9.98 -14.77 -17.83
N TRP A 227 -8.98 -14.01 -18.27
CA TRP A 227 -8.66 -12.67 -17.78
C TRP A 227 -9.13 -11.56 -18.73
N ALA A 228 -9.86 -11.89 -19.79
CA ALA A 228 -10.36 -10.91 -20.77
C ALA A 228 -11.14 -9.74 -20.13
N ALA A 229 -11.84 -9.98 -19.02
CA ALA A 229 -12.54 -8.95 -18.26
C ALA A 229 -11.61 -7.87 -17.66
N ALA A 230 -10.30 -8.13 -17.57
CA ALA A 230 -9.31 -7.18 -17.05
C ALA A 230 -8.77 -6.20 -18.12
N ILE A 231 -9.05 -6.42 -19.41
CA ILE A 231 -8.51 -5.61 -20.51
C ILE A 231 -8.96 -4.15 -20.39
N VAL A 232 -10.25 -3.91 -20.25
CA VAL A 232 -10.80 -2.55 -20.15
C VAL A 232 -10.32 -1.83 -18.89
N PRO A 233 -10.38 -2.45 -17.68
CA PRO A 233 -9.75 -1.90 -16.49
C PRO A 233 -8.27 -1.57 -16.67
N LEU A 234 -7.49 -2.44 -17.31
CA LEU A 234 -6.06 -2.22 -17.54
C LEU A 234 -5.80 -0.95 -18.36
N ARG A 235 -6.56 -0.73 -19.44
CA ARG A 235 -6.44 0.48 -20.27
C ARG A 235 -6.75 1.76 -19.49
N LEU A 236 -7.84 1.76 -18.72
CA LEU A 236 -8.25 2.92 -17.93
C LEU A 236 -7.27 3.20 -16.78
N LEU A 237 -6.85 2.16 -16.08
CA LEU A 237 -5.87 2.27 -15.01
C LEU A 237 -4.48 2.69 -15.51
N ALA A 238 -4.09 2.31 -16.72
CA ALA A 238 -2.86 2.78 -17.35
C ALA A 238 -2.88 4.31 -17.55
N ALA A 239 -3.98 4.85 -18.08
CA ALA A 239 -4.15 6.30 -18.21
C ALA A 239 -4.12 7.01 -16.85
N TYR A 240 -4.79 6.46 -15.84
CA TYR A 240 -4.77 6.98 -14.47
C TYR A 240 -3.38 6.93 -13.84
N THR A 241 -2.66 5.81 -13.99
CA THR A 241 -1.32 5.61 -13.42
C THR A 241 -0.30 6.58 -14.00
N THR A 242 -0.45 6.98 -15.26
CA THR A 242 0.36 8.03 -15.88
C THR A 242 0.35 9.31 -15.05
N ILE A 243 -0.83 9.78 -14.65
CA ILE A 243 -0.98 11.00 -13.84
C ILE A 243 -0.55 10.75 -12.38
N ARG A 244 -0.97 9.61 -11.81
CA ARG A 244 -0.72 9.26 -10.42
C ARG A 244 0.77 9.06 -10.09
N SER A 245 1.60 8.66 -11.05
CA SER A 245 3.03 8.40 -10.85
C SER A 245 3.83 9.59 -10.31
N ILE A 246 3.33 10.81 -10.50
CA ILE A 246 3.97 12.07 -10.06
C ILE A 246 3.67 12.38 -8.57
N MET A 247 2.54 11.90 -8.03
CA MET A 247 2.08 12.25 -6.68
C MET A 247 3.07 11.93 -5.55
N PRO A 248 3.81 10.80 -5.57
CA PRO A 248 4.79 10.47 -4.55
C PRO A 248 5.93 11.49 -4.40
N ILE A 249 6.19 12.32 -5.40
CA ILE A 249 7.23 13.35 -5.37
C ILE A 249 6.70 14.64 -4.70
N LEU A 250 5.44 14.97 -4.92
CA LEU A 250 4.84 16.21 -4.41
C LEU A 250 4.64 16.18 -2.89
N SER A 251 4.27 15.04 -2.32
CA SER A 251 3.99 14.91 -0.88
C SER A 251 5.23 15.22 0.00
N PRO A 252 6.42 14.65 -0.25
CA PRO A 252 7.64 15.03 0.47
C PRO A 252 8.03 16.50 0.29
N ALA A 253 7.88 17.04 -0.92
CA ALA A 253 8.18 18.45 -1.18
C ALA A 253 7.31 19.40 -0.33
N LEU A 254 6.01 19.15 -0.27
CA LEU A 254 5.08 19.92 0.57
C LEU A 254 5.36 19.75 2.08
N THR A 255 5.83 18.57 2.50
CA THR A 255 6.20 18.28 3.88
C THR A 255 7.42 19.11 4.29
N VAL A 256 8.46 19.17 3.45
CA VAL A 256 9.66 19.98 3.66
C VAL A 256 9.34 21.47 3.69
N MET A 257 8.39 21.93 2.88
CA MET A 257 7.86 23.30 2.88
C MET A 257 6.96 23.61 4.10
N ARG A 258 6.86 22.70 5.07
CA ARG A 258 5.99 22.81 6.26
C ARG A 258 4.50 22.99 5.94
N ARG A 259 4.06 22.57 4.75
CA ARG A 259 2.64 22.61 4.33
C ARG A 259 1.85 21.35 4.74
N THR A 260 2.20 20.74 5.88
CA THR A 260 1.59 19.50 6.39
C THR A 260 0.10 19.64 6.66
N ARG A 261 -0.33 20.83 7.15
CA ARG A 261 -1.76 21.10 7.38
C ARG A 261 -2.58 21.08 6.08
N PHE A 262 -1.99 21.54 4.98
CA PHE A 262 -2.61 21.45 3.66
C PHE A 262 -2.74 19.99 3.22
N LEU A 263 -1.69 19.18 3.38
CA LEU A 263 -1.72 17.75 3.06
C LEU A 263 -2.78 16.99 3.88
N MET A 264 -2.91 17.32 5.16
CA MET A 264 -3.92 16.71 6.03
C MET A 264 -5.34 16.99 5.53
N TRP A 265 -5.68 18.27 5.30
CA TRP A 265 -7.00 18.63 4.79
C TRP A 265 -7.27 18.07 3.40
N TYR A 266 -6.28 18.09 2.53
CA TYR A 266 -6.35 17.45 1.20
C TYR A 266 -6.68 15.97 1.32
N SER A 267 -5.99 15.22 2.18
CA SER A 267 -6.24 13.78 2.38
C SER A 267 -7.63 13.50 2.96
N ILE A 268 -8.09 14.32 3.92
CA ILE A 268 -9.43 14.18 4.51
C ILE A 268 -10.50 14.46 3.45
N THR A 269 -10.34 15.53 2.66
CA THR A 269 -11.28 15.85 1.59
C THR A 269 -11.39 14.71 0.58
N LEU A 270 -10.26 14.14 0.15
CA LEU A 270 -10.26 13.01 -0.76
C LEU A 270 -10.89 11.76 -0.13
N ALA A 271 -10.66 11.50 1.16
CA ALA A 271 -11.26 10.36 1.88
C ALA A 271 -12.79 10.43 1.96
N ILE A 272 -13.36 11.62 1.85
CA ILE A 272 -14.82 11.82 1.82
C ILE A 272 -15.34 11.79 0.37
N VAL A 273 -14.65 12.49 -0.54
CA VAL A 273 -15.10 12.68 -1.92
C VAL A 273 -14.97 11.40 -2.75
N TYR A 274 -13.84 10.68 -2.65
CA TYR A 274 -13.58 9.51 -3.51
C TYR A 274 -14.59 8.38 -3.34
N PRO A 275 -14.93 7.92 -2.12
CA PRO A 275 -15.95 6.88 -1.96
C PRO A 275 -17.30 7.30 -2.56
N GLY A 276 -17.68 8.57 -2.41
CA GLY A 276 -18.90 9.12 -3.01
C GLY A 276 -18.87 9.10 -4.54
N VAL A 277 -17.78 9.61 -5.14
CA VAL A 277 -17.60 9.62 -6.59
C VAL A 277 -17.63 8.20 -7.16
N PHE A 278 -16.86 7.26 -6.57
CA PHE A 278 -16.85 5.88 -7.04
C PHE A 278 -18.18 5.17 -6.85
N PHE A 279 -18.91 5.47 -5.77
CA PHE A 279 -20.25 4.92 -5.56
C PHE A 279 -21.23 5.38 -6.66
N PHE A 280 -21.21 6.66 -7.03
CA PHE A 280 -22.03 7.15 -8.15
C PHE A 280 -21.56 6.60 -9.50
N ALA A 281 -20.26 6.56 -9.72
CA ALA A 281 -19.65 6.08 -10.96
C ALA A 281 -19.86 4.56 -11.15
N SER A 282 -19.98 3.78 -10.07
CA SER A 282 -20.25 2.33 -10.11
C SER A 282 -21.56 1.97 -10.86
N ARG A 283 -22.47 2.92 -11.05
CA ARG A 283 -23.66 2.75 -11.88
C ARG A 283 -23.34 2.45 -13.35
N TYR A 284 -22.15 2.84 -13.80
CA TYR A 284 -21.64 2.55 -15.15
C TYR A 284 -20.80 1.28 -15.20
N GLY A 285 -20.88 0.44 -14.15
CA GLY A 285 -20.11 -0.79 -14.05
C GLY A 285 -18.63 -0.56 -13.72
N ILE A 286 -17.77 -1.53 -14.11
CA ILE A 286 -16.32 -1.49 -13.88
C ILE A 286 -15.63 -0.33 -14.62
N ILE A 287 -16.23 0.18 -15.69
CA ILE A 287 -15.71 1.29 -16.49
C ILE A 287 -15.85 2.63 -15.74
N GLY A 288 -16.84 2.73 -14.84
CA GLY A 288 -17.05 3.95 -14.06
C GLY A 288 -16.14 4.08 -12.85
N ILE A 289 -15.57 3.00 -12.37
CA ILE A 289 -14.62 2.94 -11.24
C ILE A 289 -13.19 3.08 -11.74
#